data_95d8f544a25237377d6bf76ecd60b75e
#
_entry.id   95d8f544a25237377d6bf76ecd60b75e
#
_cell.length_a   1.000
_cell.length_b   1.000
_cell.length_c   1.000
_cell.angle_alpha   90.00
_cell.angle_beta   90.00
_cell.angle_gamma   90.00
#
_symmetry.space_group_name_H-M   'P 1'
#
loop_
_entity.id
_entity.type
_entity.pdbx_description
1 polymer ?
#
loop_
_entity_poly.entity_id
_entity_poly.type
_entity_poly.pdbx_seq_one_letter_code
_entity_poly.pdbx_strand_id
1 'polypeptide(L)'
;MTGQLPQTVRSDARDNRARILDAARAVFGEEGLSAPMREVARHAALGPATLYRHFPTKQALIAETFTEQRRACHDAVRDALTDADPWHGFQSLIERICELHAHSRGFADAFMTAFPEAMDFATARERTVRAVTELARRAQETGQLRPGFVVDDLILMLTAHQGLQHAPRPARLTASRRFAAYVIEAFRAAPEMGVPTPLPLTPRPGQRPGSGDDEPLRPSREQEEQLMALPH
;
A
#
# COMPACT_ATOMS: atom_id res chain seq x y z
N MET A 1 -6.21 47.66 -10.78
CA MET A 1 -7.08 47.63 -9.57
C MET A 1 -7.16 46.17 -9.09
N THR A 2 -6.28 45.79 -8.21
CA THR A 2 -6.19 44.43 -7.65
C THR A 2 -7.14 44.35 -6.44
N GLY A 3 -8.33 43.79 -6.66
CA GLY A 3 -9.34 43.62 -5.62
C GLY A 3 -8.90 42.60 -4.56
N GLN A 4 -8.39 43.08 -3.44
CA GLN A 4 -8.18 42.25 -2.25
C GLN A 4 -9.55 41.89 -1.69
N LEU A 5 -9.90 40.59 -1.74
CA LEU A 5 -11.08 40.06 -1.07
C LEU A 5 -11.03 40.39 0.43
N PRO A 6 -12.15 40.75 1.08
CA PRO A 6 -12.22 41.05 2.51
C PRO A 6 -11.64 39.91 3.37
N GLN A 7 -10.96 40.26 4.44
CA GLN A 7 -10.29 39.32 5.35
C GLN A 7 -11.23 38.26 5.91
N THR A 8 -12.50 38.59 6.15
CA THR A 8 -13.57 37.69 6.58
C THR A 8 -13.83 36.56 5.58
N VAL A 9 -13.90 36.86 4.29
CA VAL A 9 -14.15 35.84 3.24
C VAL A 9 -13.00 34.83 3.12
N ARG A 10 -11.76 35.28 3.42
CA ARG A 10 -10.57 34.38 3.44
C ARG A 10 -10.56 33.49 4.68
N SER A 11 -11.02 33.99 5.83
CA SER A 11 -11.18 33.20 7.06
C SER A 11 -12.22 32.10 6.85
N ASP A 12 -13.42 32.47 6.40
CA ASP A 12 -14.52 31.52 6.16
C ASP A 12 -14.16 30.43 5.14
N ALA A 13 -13.38 30.80 4.11
CA ALA A 13 -12.91 29.82 3.13
C ALA A 13 -11.89 28.81 3.73
N ARG A 14 -10.98 29.28 4.61
CA ARG A 14 -10.05 28.40 5.32
C ARG A 14 -10.76 27.48 6.30
N ASP A 15 -11.71 28.03 7.05
CA ASP A 15 -12.51 27.28 8.03
C ASP A 15 -13.35 26.20 7.34
N ASN A 16 -13.98 26.54 6.21
CA ASN A 16 -14.71 25.57 5.40
C ASN A 16 -13.81 24.48 4.83
N ARG A 17 -12.59 24.83 4.38
CA ARG A 17 -11.62 23.85 3.88
C ARG A 17 -11.18 22.87 5.00
N ALA A 18 -10.88 23.36 6.18
CA ALA A 18 -10.53 22.54 7.34
C ALA A 18 -11.68 21.59 7.71
N ARG A 19 -12.91 22.10 7.79
CA ARG A 19 -14.11 21.29 8.06
C ARG A 19 -14.32 20.18 7.02
N ILE A 20 -14.08 20.46 5.75
CA ILE A 20 -14.18 19.46 4.68
C ILE A 20 -13.11 18.37 4.88
N LEU A 21 -11.86 18.71 5.20
CA LEU A 21 -10.79 17.75 5.41
C LEU A 21 -11.03 16.89 6.66
N ASP A 22 -11.54 17.47 7.75
CA ASP A 22 -11.89 16.73 8.96
C ASP A 22 -13.04 15.73 8.69
N ALA A 23 -14.09 16.19 7.98
CA ALA A 23 -15.18 15.33 7.55
C ALA A 23 -14.71 14.22 6.61
N ALA A 24 -13.80 14.53 5.67
CA ALA A 24 -13.23 13.55 4.76
C ALA A 24 -12.39 12.49 5.50
N ARG A 25 -11.61 12.88 6.52
CA ARG A 25 -10.87 11.93 7.37
C ARG A 25 -11.80 10.98 8.09
N ALA A 26 -12.90 11.48 8.65
CA ALA A 26 -13.91 10.67 9.34
C ALA A 26 -14.60 9.70 8.35
N VAL A 27 -15.19 10.22 7.29
CA VAL A 27 -15.96 9.44 6.31
C VAL A 27 -15.09 8.40 5.60
N PHE A 28 -13.94 8.81 5.03
CA PHE A 28 -13.05 7.88 4.35
C PHE A 28 -12.34 6.91 5.32
N GLY A 29 -12.12 7.33 6.57
CA GLY A 29 -11.54 6.49 7.61
C GLY A 29 -12.43 5.31 8.00
N GLU A 30 -13.75 5.49 7.97
CA GLU A 30 -14.73 4.49 8.36
C GLU A 30 -15.30 3.72 7.17
N GLU A 31 -15.72 4.44 6.12
CA GLU A 31 -16.43 3.88 4.96
C GLU A 31 -15.50 3.50 3.80
N GLY A 32 -14.24 3.96 3.84
CA GLY A 32 -13.28 3.79 2.74
C GLY A 32 -13.52 4.78 1.60
N LEU A 33 -12.72 4.65 0.53
CA LEU A 33 -12.79 5.58 -0.60
C LEU A 33 -14.03 5.43 -1.47
N SER A 34 -14.87 4.40 -1.28
CA SER A 34 -16.15 4.26 -1.99
C SER A 34 -17.15 5.33 -1.58
N ALA A 35 -17.05 5.90 -0.36
CA ALA A 35 -17.91 6.94 0.15
C ALA A 35 -18.07 8.11 -0.84
N PRO A 36 -19.29 8.56 -1.15
CA PRO A 36 -19.51 9.62 -2.12
C PRO A 36 -19.20 11.00 -1.55
N MET A 37 -18.80 11.96 -2.40
CA MET A 37 -18.50 13.34 -2.01
C MET A 37 -19.66 14.04 -1.26
N ARG A 38 -20.90 13.69 -1.58
CA ARG A 38 -22.09 14.23 -0.88
C ARG A 38 -22.12 13.86 0.60
N GLU A 39 -21.59 12.70 0.97
CA GLU A 39 -21.50 12.25 2.36
C GLU A 39 -20.48 13.08 3.13
N VAL A 40 -19.35 13.38 2.52
CA VAL A 40 -18.36 14.30 3.09
C VAL A 40 -18.96 15.70 3.27
N ALA A 41 -19.71 16.21 2.28
CA ALA A 41 -20.37 17.52 2.40
C ALA A 41 -21.36 17.54 3.56
N ARG A 42 -22.16 16.47 3.72
CA ARG A 42 -23.12 16.30 4.83
C ARG A 42 -22.40 16.31 6.19
N HIS A 43 -21.32 15.55 6.34
CA HIS A 43 -20.52 15.52 7.56
C HIS A 43 -19.86 16.86 7.88
N ALA A 44 -19.41 17.58 6.84
CA ALA A 44 -18.85 18.92 7.00
C ALA A 44 -19.91 19.98 7.32
N ALA A 45 -21.21 19.63 7.32
CA ALA A 45 -22.34 20.57 7.39
C ALA A 45 -22.25 21.69 6.34
N LEU A 46 -21.90 21.34 5.09
CA LEU A 46 -21.75 22.23 3.96
C LEU A 46 -22.56 21.73 2.76
N GLY A 47 -22.98 22.67 1.91
CA GLY A 47 -23.63 22.31 0.64
C GLY A 47 -22.62 21.69 -0.33
N PRO A 48 -23.06 20.76 -1.20
CA PRO A 48 -22.19 20.10 -2.20
C PRO A 48 -21.47 21.10 -3.10
N ALA A 49 -22.13 22.21 -3.52
CA ALA A 49 -21.53 23.25 -4.33
C ALA A 49 -20.32 23.93 -3.64
N THR A 50 -20.39 24.09 -2.31
CA THR A 50 -19.27 24.63 -1.53
C THR A 50 -18.11 23.65 -1.49
N LEU A 51 -18.39 22.35 -1.28
CA LEU A 51 -17.37 21.33 -1.30
C LEU A 51 -16.66 21.26 -2.66
N TYR A 52 -17.39 21.24 -3.78
CA TYR A 52 -16.79 21.18 -5.12
C TYR A 52 -16.02 22.45 -5.50
N ARG A 53 -16.32 23.60 -4.92
CA ARG A 53 -15.48 24.81 -5.08
C ARG A 53 -14.12 24.67 -4.41
N HIS A 54 -14.03 23.96 -3.28
CA HIS A 54 -12.77 23.73 -2.57
C HIS A 54 -11.99 22.55 -3.16
N PHE A 55 -12.71 21.52 -3.56
CA PHE A 55 -12.16 20.26 -4.09
C PHE A 55 -12.93 19.84 -5.34
N PRO A 56 -12.50 20.29 -6.52
CA PRO A 56 -13.20 20.01 -7.79
C PRO A 56 -13.33 18.51 -8.10
N THR A 57 -12.41 17.70 -7.59
CA THR A 57 -12.40 16.25 -7.79
C THR A 57 -12.26 15.52 -6.46
N LYS A 58 -12.76 14.29 -6.42
CA LYS A 58 -12.59 13.39 -5.28
C LYS A 58 -11.11 13.07 -5.05
N GLN A 59 -10.34 12.91 -6.12
CA GLN A 59 -8.90 12.67 -6.07
C GLN A 59 -8.16 13.81 -5.38
N ALA A 60 -8.49 15.07 -5.68
CA ALA A 60 -7.90 16.22 -5.02
C ALA A 60 -8.19 16.24 -3.51
N LEU A 61 -9.44 15.89 -3.12
CA LEU A 61 -9.82 15.78 -1.71
C LEU A 61 -9.03 14.66 -1.02
N ILE A 62 -8.97 13.46 -1.61
CA ILE A 62 -8.24 12.30 -1.07
C ILE A 62 -6.76 12.65 -0.91
N ALA A 63 -6.14 13.25 -1.93
CA ALA A 63 -4.72 13.60 -1.92
C ALA A 63 -4.37 14.53 -0.75
N GLU A 64 -5.23 15.49 -0.44
CA GLU A 64 -5.00 16.43 0.66
C GLU A 64 -5.39 15.83 2.02
N THR A 65 -6.48 15.06 2.08
CA THR A 65 -6.95 14.40 3.31
C THR A 65 -5.86 13.53 3.93
N PHE A 66 -5.08 12.81 3.11
CA PHE A 66 -4.07 11.86 3.58
C PHE A 66 -2.62 12.36 3.44
N THR A 67 -2.42 13.66 3.33
CA THR A 67 -1.07 14.25 3.20
C THR A 67 -0.16 13.89 4.37
N GLU A 68 -0.67 13.93 5.60
CA GLU A 68 0.12 13.60 6.80
C GLU A 68 0.49 12.12 6.85
N GLN A 69 -0.44 11.23 6.51
CA GLN A 69 -0.17 9.78 6.48
C GLN A 69 0.86 9.43 5.40
N ARG A 70 0.79 10.10 4.24
CA ARG A 70 1.82 9.92 3.19
C ARG A 70 3.20 10.39 3.66
N ARG A 71 3.27 11.53 4.36
CA ARG A 71 4.52 11.99 4.98
C ARG A 71 5.03 10.97 5.98
N ALA A 72 4.17 10.46 6.86
CA ALA A 72 4.54 9.45 7.83
C ALA A 72 5.06 8.15 7.19
N CYS A 73 4.52 7.73 6.03
CA CYS A 73 5.08 6.62 5.26
C CYS A 73 6.47 6.93 4.70
N HIS A 74 6.67 8.13 4.13
CA HIS A 74 7.98 8.54 3.63
C HIS A 74 9.02 8.63 4.75
N ASP A 75 8.62 9.16 5.91
CA ASP A 75 9.48 9.24 7.08
C ASP A 75 9.84 7.85 7.58
N ALA A 76 8.89 6.91 7.63
CA ALA A 76 9.16 5.52 8.00
C ALA A 76 10.19 4.84 7.08
N VAL A 77 10.09 5.07 5.77
CA VAL A 77 11.07 4.55 4.79
C VAL A 77 12.44 5.18 5.01
N ARG A 78 12.51 6.50 5.20
CA ARG A 78 13.76 7.22 5.44
C ARG A 78 14.43 6.74 6.73
N ASP A 79 13.66 6.66 7.81
CA ASP A 79 14.15 6.26 9.12
C ASP A 79 14.68 4.82 9.09
N ALA A 80 13.97 3.91 8.42
CA ALA A 80 14.40 2.54 8.20
C ALA A 80 15.71 2.44 7.39
N LEU A 81 15.88 3.28 6.35
CA LEU A 81 17.12 3.32 5.56
C LEU A 81 18.33 3.84 6.34
N THR A 82 18.10 4.71 7.33
CA THR A 82 19.14 5.32 8.16
C THR A 82 19.42 4.52 9.42
N ASP A 83 18.66 3.46 9.69
CA ASP A 83 18.91 2.57 10.82
C ASP A 83 20.27 1.89 10.68
N ALA A 84 21.02 1.82 11.78
CA ALA A 84 22.32 1.17 11.83
C ALA A 84 22.20 -0.36 11.66
N ASP A 85 21.08 -0.95 12.12
CA ASP A 85 20.72 -2.34 11.87
C ASP A 85 19.68 -2.43 10.74
N PRO A 86 20.06 -2.89 9.54
CA PRO A 86 19.14 -2.98 8.40
C PRO A 86 17.92 -3.89 8.65
N TRP A 87 18.09 -4.95 9.45
CA TRP A 87 16.97 -5.83 9.79
C TRP A 87 15.99 -5.15 10.74
N HIS A 88 16.49 -4.46 11.77
CA HIS A 88 15.65 -3.66 12.66
C HIS A 88 14.91 -2.57 11.88
N GLY A 89 15.60 -1.86 10.97
CA GLY A 89 14.97 -0.89 10.09
C GLY A 89 13.86 -1.51 9.24
N PHE A 90 14.08 -2.70 8.68
CA PHE A 90 13.09 -3.41 7.88
C PHE A 90 11.85 -3.83 8.72
N GLN A 91 12.05 -4.33 9.93
CA GLN A 91 10.98 -4.68 10.86
C GLN A 91 10.16 -3.43 11.24
N SER A 92 10.82 -2.35 11.64
CA SER A 92 10.19 -1.09 12.02
C SER A 92 9.36 -0.50 10.88
N LEU A 93 9.83 -0.63 9.63
CA LEU A 93 9.08 -0.21 8.45
C LEU A 93 7.76 -0.98 8.31
N ILE A 94 7.80 -2.33 8.41
CA ILE A 94 6.60 -3.17 8.33
C ILE A 94 5.60 -2.79 9.42
N GLU A 95 6.05 -2.70 10.66
CA GLU A 95 5.21 -2.35 11.80
C GLU A 95 4.54 -0.99 11.61
N ARG A 96 5.32 0.01 11.20
CA ARG A 96 4.83 1.37 11.02
C ARG A 96 3.81 1.50 9.88
N ILE A 97 4.06 0.84 8.75
CA ILE A 97 3.10 0.86 7.64
C ILE A 97 1.82 0.13 8.03
N CYS A 98 1.90 -1.04 8.66
CA CYS A 98 0.74 -1.77 9.16
C CYS A 98 -0.08 -0.92 10.15
N GLU A 99 0.57 -0.20 11.05
CA GLU A 99 -0.08 0.70 12.00
C GLU A 99 -0.80 1.86 11.28
N LEU A 100 -0.14 2.53 10.33
CA LEU A 100 -0.73 3.62 9.55
C LEU A 100 -1.97 3.14 8.78
N HIS A 101 -1.91 1.96 8.17
CA HIS A 101 -3.06 1.37 7.48
C HIS A 101 -4.19 1.03 8.45
N ALA A 102 -3.87 0.47 9.63
CA ALA A 102 -4.89 0.11 10.61
C ALA A 102 -5.63 1.31 11.21
N HIS A 103 -5.02 2.50 11.22
CA HIS A 103 -5.66 3.71 11.71
C HIS A 103 -6.72 4.28 10.77
N SER A 104 -6.61 4.04 9.46
CA SER A 104 -7.50 4.64 8.46
C SER A 104 -7.72 3.71 7.28
N ARG A 105 -8.94 3.22 7.15
CA ARG A 105 -9.36 2.39 6.00
C ARG A 105 -9.17 3.13 4.68
N GLY A 106 -9.62 4.39 4.61
CA GLY A 106 -9.49 5.18 3.39
C GLY A 106 -8.04 5.46 3.02
N PHE A 107 -7.13 5.55 4.00
CA PHE A 107 -5.70 5.68 3.70
C PHE A 107 -5.15 4.37 3.13
N ALA A 108 -5.48 3.22 3.70
CA ALA A 108 -5.08 1.92 3.16
C ALA A 108 -5.58 1.73 1.72
N ASP A 109 -6.86 2.06 1.46
CA ASP A 109 -7.43 2.05 0.11
C ASP A 109 -6.70 3.02 -0.82
N ALA A 110 -6.44 4.27 -0.38
CA ALA A 110 -5.73 5.27 -1.16
C ALA A 110 -4.30 4.85 -1.48
N PHE A 111 -3.62 4.24 -0.51
CA PHE A 111 -2.26 3.76 -0.67
C PHE A 111 -2.17 2.68 -1.74
N MET A 112 -3.15 1.77 -1.81
CA MET A 112 -3.15 0.66 -2.76
C MET A 112 -3.73 1.03 -4.13
N THR A 113 -4.72 1.93 -4.21
CA THR A 113 -5.47 2.20 -5.45
C THR A 113 -5.11 3.53 -6.14
N ALA A 114 -4.79 4.57 -5.39
CA ALA A 114 -4.50 5.89 -5.95
C ALA A 114 -3.07 6.03 -6.52
N PHE A 115 -2.25 5.02 -6.35
CA PHE A 115 -0.86 4.99 -6.80
C PHE A 115 -0.62 4.78 -8.31
N PRO A 116 -1.54 4.25 -9.15
CA PRO A 116 -1.25 4.04 -10.56
C PRO A 116 -1.36 5.28 -11.46
N GLU A 117 -2.16 6.30 -11.12
CA GLU A 117 -2.64 7.24 -12.14
C GLU A 117 -2.19 8.70 -12.01
N ALA A 118 -1.64 9.15 -10.90
CA ALA A 118 -1.12 10.51 -10.78
C ALA A 118 0.37 10.55 -11.08
N MET A 119 0.79 11.29 -12.11
CA MET A 119 2.18 11.34 -12.61
C MET A 119 3.24 11.63 -11.54
N ASP A 120 2.95 12.47 -10.54
CA ASP A 120 3.84 12.72 -9.39
C ASP A 120 3.96 11.50 -8.47
N PHE A 121 2.93 10.65 -8.41
CA PHE A 121 2.92 9.43 -7.62
C PHE A 121 3.74 8.31 -8.25
N ALA A 122 3.80 8.19 -9.58
CA ALA A 122 4.60 7.16 -10.24
C ALA A 122 6.09 7.31 -9.87
N THR A 123 6.63 8.53 -9.97
CA THR A 123 8.02 8.84 -9.61
C THR A 123 8.28 8.65 -8.11
N ALA A 124 7.35 9.06 -7.24
CA ALA A 124 7.47 8.86 -5.80
C ALA A 124 7.41 7.37 -5.43
N ARG A 125 6.51 6.60 -6.09
CA ARG A 125 6.42 5.15 -5.93
C ARG A 125 7.72 4.45 -6.33
N GLU A 126 8.29 4.78 -7.48
CA GLU A 126 9.56 4.19 -7.94
C GLU A 126 10.69 4.47 -6.95
N ARG A 127 10.76 5.68 -6.39
CA ARG A 127 11.76 6.03 -5.36
C ARG A 127 11.54 5.20 -4.10
N THR A 128 10.30 5.05 -3.65
CA THR A 128 9.95 4.26 -2.48
C THR A 128 10.28 2.78 -2.70
N VAL A 129 9.92 2.21 -3.85
CA VAL A 129 10.23 0.81 -4.21
C VAL A 129 11.74 0.60 -4.24
N ARG A 130 12.51 1.51 -4.88
CA ARG A 130 13.98 1.43 -4.87
C ARG A 130 14.57 1.50 -3.46
N ALA A 131 14.06 2.39 -2.62
CA ALA A 131 14.49 2.55 -1.24
C ALA A 131 14.24 1.28 -0.41
N VAL A 132 13.05 0.68 -0.53
CA VAL A 132 12.70 -0.57 0.14
C VAL A 132 13.51 -1.75 -0.40
N THR A 133 13.78 -1.79 -1.72
CA THR A 133 14.64 -2.81 -2.33
C THR A 133 16.06 -2.73 -1.76
N GLU A 134 16.60 -1.54 -1.62
CA GLU A 134 17.94 -1.33 -1.03
C GLU A 134 17.98 -1.73 0.44
N LEU A 135 16.96 -1.38 1.23
CA LEU A 135 16.84 -1.80 2.63
C LEU A 135 16.79 -3.33 2.74
N ALA A 136 15.97 -3.98 1.91
CA ALA A 136 15.84 -5.44 1.89
C ALA A 136 17.18 -6.11 1.52
N ARG A 137 17.88 -5.61 0.50
CA ARG A 137 19.22 -6.11 0.12
C ARG A 137 20.21 -6.04 1.28
N ARG A 138 20.26 -4.91 1.99
CA ARG A 138 21.11 -4.74 3.17
C ARG A 138 20.72 -5.71 4.30
N ALA A 139 19.43 -5.91 4.55
CA ALA A 139 18.95 -6.86 5.55
C ALA A 139 19.23 -8.33 5.16
N GLN A 140 19.25 -8.66 3.87
CA GLN A 140 19.67 -9.98 3.37
C GLN A 140 21.17 -10.19 3.57
N GLU A 141 22.00 -9.17 3.35
CA GLU A 141 23.46 -9.22 3.56
C GLU A 141 23.83 -9.47 5.02
N THR A 142 23.00 -9.05 5.99
CA THR A 142 23.21 -9.41 7.40
C THR A 142 22.82 -10.86 7.71
N GLY A 143 22.23 -11.58 6.77
CA GLY A 143 21.71 -12.93 6.96
C GLY A 143 20.44 -13.02 7.80
N GLN A 144 19.78 -11.91 8.12
CA GLN A 144 18.57 -11.89 8.95
C GLN A 144 17.28 -11.91 8.14
N LEU A 145 17.27 -11.29 6.95
CA LEU A 145 16.18 -11.39 6.00
C LEU A 145 16.42 -12.57 5.06
N ARG A 146 15.41 -13.39 4.82
CA ARG A 146 15.51 -14.57 3.94
C ARG A 146 16.03 -14.21 2.55
N PRO A 147 16.91 -15.02 1.93
CA PRO A 147 17.50 -14.71 0.61
C PRO A 147 16.46 -14.61 -0.51
N GLY A 148 15.36 -15.36 -0.41
CA GLY A 148 14.29 -15.36 -1.43
C GLY A 148 13.26 -14.22 -1.29
N PHE A 149 13.45 -13.26 -0.37
CA PHE A 149 12.55 -12.11 -0.25
C PHE A 149 12.68 -11.18 -1.44
N VAL A 150 11.56 -10.76 -1.99
CA VAL A 150 11.44 -9.72 -3.02
C VAL A 150 10.40 -8.66 -2.59
N VAL A 151 10.51 -7.45 -3.13
CA VAL A 151 9.58 -6.35 -2.74
C VAL A 151 8.12 -6.68 -3.04
N ASP A 152 7.86 -7.55 -4.01
CA ASP A 152 6.51 -8.04 -4.31
C ASP A 152 5.90 -8.82 -3.12
N ASP A 153 6.71 -9.46 -2.26
CA ASP A 153 6.24 -10.08 -1.00
C ASP A 153 5.67 -9.04 -0.03
N LEU A 154 6.29 -7.84 0.03
CA LEU A 154 5.78 -6.74 0.83
C LEU A 154 4.46 -6.20 0.27
N ILE A 155 4.33 -6.09 -1.05
CA ILE A 155 3.09 -5.68 -1.71
C ILE A 155 1.97 -6.69 -1.44
N LEU A 156 2.28 -7.99 -1.53
CA LEU A 156 1.35 -9.07 -1.21
C LEU A 156 0.90 -8.98 0.25
N MET A 157 1.84 -8.78 1.17
CA MET A 157 1.55 -8.59 2.59
C MET A 157 0.61 -7.41 2.84
N LEU A 158 0.87 -6.26 2.23
CA LEU A 158 0.02 -5.07 2.37
C LEU A 158 -1.39 -5.31 1.79
N THR A 159 -1.48 -6.04 0.69
CA THR A 159 -2.76 -6.45 0.08
C THR A 159 -3.54 -7.37 1.04
N ALA A 160 -2.90 -8.37 1.64
CA ALA A 160 -3.53 -9.25 2.62
C ALA A 160 -3.96 -8.49 3.88
N HIS A 161 -3.15 -7.53 4.34
CA HIS A 161 -3.44 -6.69 5.50
C HIS A 161 -4.73 -5.86 5.31
N GLN A 162 -5.12 -5.52 4.06
CA GLN A 162 -6.39 -4.81 3.80
C GLN A 162 -7.61 -5.60 4.29
N GLY A 163 -7.55 -6.93 4.34
CA GLY A 163 -8.62 -7.76 4.90
C GLY A 163 -8.96 -7.40 6.36
N LEU A 164 -7.99 -6.91 7.13
CA LEU A 164 -8.18 -6.51 8.53
C LEU A 164 -9.00 -5.21 8.68
N GLN A 165 -9.14 -4.43 7.60
CA GLN A 165 -9.87 -3.15 7.62
C GLN A 165 -11.38 -3.30 7.87
N HIS A 166 -11.92 -4.51 7.72
CA HIS A 166 -13.32 -4.81 8.00
C HIS A 166 -13.62 -5.00 9.50
N ALA A 167 -12.60 -5.18 10.33
CA ALA A 167 -12.77 -5.32 11.77
C ALA A 167 -13.06 -3.96 12.45
N PRO A 168 -13.77 -3.94 13.60
CA PRO A 168 -13.92 -2.74 14.42
C PRO A 168 -12.55 -2.15 14.81
N ARG A 169 -12.45 -0.81 14.88
CA ARG A 169 -11.18 -0.10 15.06
C ARG A 169 -10.27 -0.64 16.18
N PRO A 170 -10.75 -0.93 17.42
CA PRO A 170 -9.88 -1.47 18.47
C PRO A 170 -9.31 -2.85 18.12
N ALA A 171 -10.14 -3.73 17.58
CA ALA A 171 -9.73 -5.07 17.14
C ALA A 171 -8.76 -5.01 15.96
N ARG A 172 -8.96 -4.07 15.04
CA ARG A 172 -8.12 -3.85 13.86
C ARG A 172 -6.68 -3.50 14.24
N LEU A 173 -6.46 -2.60 15.19
CA LEU A 173 -5.13 -2.24 15.66
C LEU A 173 -4.38 -3.42 16.27
N THR A 174 -5.07 -4.20 17.12
CA THR A 174 -4.49 -5.40 17.74
C THR A 174 -4.17 -6.47 16.70
N ALA A 175 -5.11 -6.72 15.77
CA ALA A 175 -4.92 -7.67 14.69
C ALA A 175 -3.79 -7.26 13.74
N SER A 176 -3.67 -5.96 13.43
CA SER A 176 -2.61 -5.40 12.60
C SER A 176 -1.22 -5.64 13.19
N ARG A 177 -1.03 -5.34 14.46
CA ARG A 177 0.25 -5.58 15.16
C ARG A 177 0.61 -7.07 15.16
N ARG A 178 -0.38 -7.94 15.42
CA ARG A 178 -0.17 -9.38 15.40
C ARG A 178 0.17 -9.89 14.00
N PHE A 179 -0.50 -9.37 12.99
CA PHE A 179 -0.21 -9.69 11.58
C PHE A 179 1.20 -9.26 11.19
N ALA A 180 1.61 -8.04 11.54
CA ALA A 180 2.97 -7.56 11.30
C ALA A 180 4.01 -8.49 11.94
N ALA A 181 3.81 -8.93 13.19
CA ALA A 181 4.71 -9.86 13.86
C ALA A 181 4.80 -11.21 13.12
N TYR A 182 3.68 -11.78 12.66
CA TYR A 182 3.70 -13.02 11.88
C TYR A 182 4.44 -12.87 10.55
N VAL A 183 4.26 -11.76 9.87
CA VAL A 183 4.93 -11.48 8.59
C VAL A 183 6.43 -11.29 8.79
N ILE A 184 6.84 -10.56 9.82
CA ILE A 184 8.25 -10.36 10.17
C ILE A 184 8.92 -11.72 10.43
N GLU A 185 8.29 -12.61 11.20
CA GLU A 185 8.80 -13.97 11.42
C GLU A 185 8.86 -14.79 10.12
N ALA A 186 7.86 -14.68 9.25
CA ALA A 186 7.86 -15.37 7.95
C ALA A 186 8.95 -14.86 6.99
N PHE A 187 9.39 -13.61 7.15
CA PHE A 187 10.47 -13.02 6.36
C PHE A 187 11.87 -13.27 6.94
N ARG A 188 11.94 -13.67 8.20
CA ARG A 188 13.22 -13.98 8.86
C ARG A 188 13.91 -15.15 8.15
N ALA A 189 15.23 -15.06 8.03
CA ALA A 189 16.04 -16.19 7.57
C ALA A 189 16.01 -17.32 8.60
N ALA A 190 15.67 -18.53 8.16
CA ALA A 190 15.75 -19.71 8.99
C ALA A 190 17.19 -20.26 8.96
N PRO A 191 17.81 -20.58 10.11
CA PRO A 191 19.21 -20.99 10.18
C PRO A 191 19.55 -22.30 9.43
N GLU A 192 18.58 -23.16 9.14
CA GLU A 192 18.81 -24.53 8.67
C GLU A 192 17.86 -25.02 7.57
N MET A 193 17.09 -24.19 6.93
CA MET A 193 16.30 -24.64 5.78
C MET A 193 17.18 -24.63 4.53
N GLY A 194 17.39 -25.81 3.94
CA GLY A 194 18.03 -25.98 2.63
C GLY A 194 17.44 -25.02 1.59
N VAL A 195 18.05 -24.91 0.41
CA VAL A 195 17.68 -23.95 -0.66
C VAL A 195 16.18 -23.72 -0.69
N PRO A 196 15.68 -22.51 -0.35
CA PRO A 196 14.24 -22.28 -0.30
C PRO A 196 13.64 -22.59 -1.66
N THR A 197 12.57 -23.35 -1.68
CA THR A 197 11.78 -23.52 -2.90
C THR A 197 11.33 -22.13 -3.36
N PRO A 198 11.63 -21.71 -4.60
CA PRO A 198 11.19 -20.41 -5.09
C PRO A 198 9.67 -20.29 -4.93
N LEU A 199 9.23 -19.20 -4.29
CA LEU A 199 7.81 -18.92 -4.18
C LEU A 199 7.25 -18.56 -5.56
N PRO A 200 5.99 -18.96 -5.88
CA PRO A 200 5.33 -18.54 -7.11
C PRO A 200 5.34 -17.01 -7.23
N LEU A 201 5.72 -16.50 -8.40
CA LEU A 201 5.65 -15.06 -8.66
C LEU A 201 4.19 -14.63 -8.68
N THR A 202 3.85 -13.61 -7.91
CA THR A 202 2.51 -13.01 -7.94
C THR A 202 2.42 -12.06 -9.13
N PRO A 203 1.40 -12.19 -10.03
CA PRO A 203 1.19 -11.19 -11.08
C PRO A 203 0.95 -9.82 -10.47
N ARG A 204 1.66 -8.80 -10.92
CA ARG A 204 1.44 -7.42 -10.46
C ARG A 204 0.03 -6.96 -10.85
N PRO A 205 -0.73 -6.30 -9.95
CA PRO A 205 -1.99 -5.69 -10.32
C PRO A 205 -1.79 -4.75 -11.52
N GLY A 206 -2.50 -4.99 -12.62
CA GLY A 206 -2.40 -4.22 -13.86
C GLY A 206 -1.47 -4.76 -14.94
N GLN A 207 -0.66 -5.79 -14.70
CA GLN A 207 -0.04 -6.57 -15.77
C GLN A 207 -1.07 -7.56 -16.34
N ARG A 208 -1.50 -7.33 -17.59
CA ARG A 208 -2.20 -8.39 -18.34
C ARG A 208 -1.24 -9.57 -18.42
N PRO A 209 -1.69 -10.82 -18.18
CA PRO A 209 -0.87 -11.98 -18.47
C PRO A 209 -0.39 -11.82 -19.91
N GLY A 210 0.92 -11.72 -20.08
CA GLY A 210 1.52 -11.65 -21.40
C GLY A 210 1.05 -12.85 -22.18
N SER A 211 0.64 -12.63 -23.41
CA SER A 211 0.53 -13.67 -24.44
C SER A 211 1.94 -14.17 -24.76
N GLY A 212 2.52 -14.88 -23.80
CA GLY A 212 3.74 -15.63 -23.96
C GLY A 212 3.34 -17.09 -23.95
N ASP A 213 3.55 -17.73 -25.07
CA ASP A 213 3.40 -19.12 -25.44
C ASP A 213 3.70 -20.12 -24.30
N ASP A 214 2.76 -20.30 -23.38
CA ASP A 214 2.62 -21.53 -22.59
C ASP A 214 1.64 -22.45 -23.34
N GLU A 215 2.00 -22.80 -24.57
CA GLU A 215 1.51 -24.01 -25.16
C GLU A 215 2.13 -25.18 -24.39
N PRO A 216 1.34 -26.02 -23.72
CA PRO A 216 1.89 -27.19 -23.05
C PRO A 216 2.62 -28.00 -24.12
N LEU A 217 3.94 -28.16 -23.92
CA LEU A 217 4.77 -29.01 -24.75
C LEU A 217 4.06 -30.38 -24.87
N ARG A 218 3.38 -30.62 -26.02
CA ARG A 218 2.89 -31.94 -26.37
C ARG A 218 4.11 -32.85 -26.41
N PRO A 219 4.10 -33.98 -25.71
CA PRO A 219 5.20 -34.93 -25.79
C PRO A 219 5.43 -35.27 -27.26
N SER A 220 6.68 -35.24 -27.68
CA SER A 220 7.05 -35.61 -29.04
C SER A 220 6.62 -37.04 -29.33
N ARG A 221 6.23 -37.34 -30.59
CA ARG A 221 5.78 -38.66 -31.00
C ARG A 221 6.71 -39.80 -30.57
N GLU A 222 8.00 -39.55 -30.48
CA GLU A 222 9.00 -40.51 -29.96
C GLU A 222 8.85 -40.84 -28.46
N GLN A 223 8.31 -39.93 -27.67
CA GLN A 223 8.03 -40.17 -26.23
C GLN A 223 6.73 -40.97 -26.02
N GLU A 224 5.75 -40.82 -26.89
CA GLU A 224 4.53 -41.65 -26.88
C GLU A 224 4.82 -43.11 -27.32
N GLU A 225 5.71 -43.30 -28.26
CA GLU A 225 6.10 -44.67 -28.70
C GLU A 225 6.92 -45.42 -27.60
N GLN A 226 7.75 -44.70 -26.83
CA GLN A 226 8.49 -45.30 -25.71
C GLN A 226 7.59 -45.69 -24.53
N LEU A 227 6.49 -44.95 -24.30
CA LEU A 227 5.56 -45.27 -23.20
C LEU A 227 4.67 -46.48 -23.52
N MET A 228 4.46 -46.81 -24.81
CA MET A 228 3.68 -48.00 -25.25
C MET A 228 4.50 -49.30 -25.36
N ALA A 229 5.81 -49.24 -25.17
CA ALA A 229 6.72 -50.35 -25.34
C ALA A 229 7.13 -51.07 -24.02
N LEU A 230 6.47 -50.79 -22.90
CA LEU A 230 6.73 -51.52 -21.62
C LEU A 230 5.88 -52.77 -21.57
N PRO A 231 6.49 -53.99 -21.45
CA PRO A 231 5.75 -55.24 -21.30
C PRO A 231 5.13 -55.33 -19.91
N HIS A 232 3.96 -55.96 -19.87
CA HIS A 232 3.18 -56.27 -18.67
C HIS A 232 3.90 -57.23 -17.72
#